data_602df0c24367994f7e1ed443bdc064b1
#
_entry.id   602df0c24367994f7e1ed443bdc064b1
#
_cell.length_a   1.000
_cell.length_b   1.000
_cell.length_c   1.000
_cell.angle_alpha   90.00
_cell.angle_beta   90.00
_cell.angle_gamma   90.00
#
_symmetry.space_group_name_H-M   'P 1'
#
loop_
_entity.id
_entity.type
_entity.pdbx_description
1 polymer ?
#
loop_
_entity_poly.entity_id
_entity_poly.type
_entity_poly.pdbx_seq_one_letter_code
_entity_poly.pdbx_strand_id
1 'polypeptide(L)'
;ETLPHMRNQGWGRIVNVASVGGKRAVPHMLPYAASKFALVGLSNGLRAELKQENIFVTTACPGLMCTGSPRNAIFKGKHREEYTWFSIGDSIPGMAMNAETAANQILNACQHGRGEVFIRNPLNFTIALQQMFPELTNEMLAIAARVLPEMGGIGRRAAKGHQSESNWSPSVLTTLTQRAAVQNNEV
;
A
#
# COMPACT_ATOMS: atom_id res chain seq x y z
N GLU A 1 17.05 -16.45 -7.07
CA GLU A 1 18.52 -16.26 -6.93
C GLU A 1 18.96 -16.18 -5.46
N THR A 2 18.20 -15.62 -4.53
CA THR A 2 18.58 -15.40 -3.11
C THR A 2 18.47 -16.67 -2.26
N LEU A 3 17.47 -17.53 -2.51
CA LEU A 3 17.20 -18.73 -1.70
C LEU A 3 18.37 -19.72 -1.63
N PRO A 4 19.10 -20.03 -2.72
CA PRO A 4 20.27 -20.93 -2.64
C PRO A 4 21.32 -20.42 -1.66
N HIS A 5 21.58 -19.11 -1.62
CA HIS A 5 22.53 -18.51 -0.67
C HIS A 5 22.05 -18.66 0.77
N MET A 6 20.75 -18.39 1.03
CA MET A 6 20.17 -18.54 2.37
C MET A 6 20.20 -20.00 2.84
N ARG A 7 19.94 -20.95 1.94
CA ARG A 7 20.06 -22.39 2.24
C ARG A 7 21.48 -22.79 2.59
N ASN A 8 22.45 -22.32 1.82
CA ASN A 8 23.87 -22.62 2.07
C ASN A 8 24.37 -22.06 3.39
N GLN A 9 23.88 -20.90 3.84
CA GLN A 9 24.26 -20.32 5.14
C GLN A 9 23.42 -20.84 6.31
N GLY A 10 22.36 -21.65 6.04
CA GLY A 10 21.51 -22.26 7.06
C GLY A 10 20.50 -21.31 7.73
N TRP A 11 20.32 -20.11 7.23
CA TRP A 11 19.32 -19.15 7.73
C TRP A 11 19.01 -18.07 6.70
N GLY A 12 17.86 -17.41 6.85
CA GLY A 12 17.50 -16.29 5.98
C GLY A 12 16.33 -15.45 6.50
N ARG A 13 16.25 -14.22 6.01
CA ARG A 13 15.12 -13.31 6.26
C ARG A 13 14.71 -12.66 4.96
N ILE A 14 13.44 -12.81 4.61
CA ILE A 14 12.82 -12.22 3.43
C ILE A 14 11.70 -11.31 3.89
N VAL A 15 11.65 -10.09 3.36
CA VAL A 15 10.54 -9.17 3.57
C VAL A 15 9.88 -8.89 2.23
N ASN A 16 8.59 -9.18 2.14
CA ASN A 16 7.75 -8.80 1.02
C ASN A 16 6.86 -7.61 1.43
N VAL A 17 7.09 -6.47 0.82
CA VAL A 17 6.30 -5.27 1.08
C VAL A 17 5.03 -5.29 0.22
N ALA A 18 3.95 -5.80 0.81
CA ALA A 18 2.63 -5.82 0.19
C ALA A 18 1.88 -4.49 0.41
N SER A 19 0.68 -4.54 0.97
CA SER A 19 -0.16 -3.39 1.33
C SER A 19 -1.41 -3.88 2.05
N VAL A 20 -2.13 -3.01 2.74
CA VAL A 20 -3.52 -3.27 3.14
C VAL A 20 -4.41 -3.56 1.93
N GLY A 21 -4.06 -3.02 0.74
CA GLY A 21 -4.67 -3.37 -0.54
C GLY A 21 -4.47 -4.83 -0.99
N GLY A 22 -3.58 -5.58 -0.34
CA GLY A 22 -3.42 -7.04 -0.49
C GLY A 22 -4.26 -7.86 0.48
N LYS A 23 -4.99 -7.20 1.37
CA LYS A 23 -5.92 -7.82 2.33
C LYS A 23 -7.36 -7.39 2.11
N ARG A 24 -7.54 -6.25 1.46
CA ARG A 24 -8.84 -5.69 1.11
C ARG A 24 -8.74 -4.95 -0.21
N ALA A 25 -9.70 -5.20 -1.11
CA ALA A 25 -9.78 -4.44 -2.35
C ALA A 25 -10.03 -2.95 -2.08
N VAL A 26 -9.47 -2.12 -2.93
CA VAL A 26 -9.67 -0.66 -2.91
C VAL A 26 -10.29 -0.29 -4.27
N PRO A 27 -11.46 0.36 -4.29
CA PRO A 27 -12.05 0.85 -5.54
C PRO A 27 -11.06 1.70 -6.32
N HIS A 28 -11.15 1.69 -7.65
CA HIS A 28 -10.25 2.35 -8.61
C HIS A 28 -8.81 1.83 -8.64
N MET A 29 -8.43 0.93 -7.71
CA MET A 29 -7.09 0.35 -7.63
C MET A 29 -7.10 -1.18 -7.84
N LEU A 30 -8.03 -1.72 -8.65
CA LEU A 30 -8.19 -3.17 -8.81
C LEU A 30 -6.93 -3.91 -9.29
N PRO A 31 -6.18 -3.45 -10.31
CA PRO A 31 -4.94 -4.12 -10.72
C PRO A 31 -3.88 -4.11 -9.61
N TYR A 32 -3.78 -3.00 -8.87
CA TYR A 32 -2.90 -2.89 -7.72
C TYR A 32 -3.33 -3.87 -6.61
N ALA A 33 -4.60 -3.86 -6.23
CA ALA A 33 -5.13 -4.77 -5.21
C ALA A 33 -4.86 -6.23 -5.59
N ALA A 34 -5.19 -6.63 -6.82
CA ALA A 34 -4.94 -7.99 -7.31
C ALA A 34 -3.45 -8.39 -7.18
N SER A 35 -2.54 -7.50 -7.58
CA SER A 35 -1.09 -7.76 -7.46
C SER A 35 -0.64 -7.91 -6.01
N LYS A 36 -1.19 -7.10 -5.10
CA LYS A 36 -0.84 -7.15 -3.67
C LYS A 36 -1.46 -8.35 -2.95
N PHE A 37 -2.66 -8.79 -3.34
CA PHE A 37 -3.23 -10.07 -2.88
C PHE A 37 -2.37 -11.25 -3.32
N ALA A 38 -1.93 -11.27 -4.58
CA ALA A 38 -1.02 -12.29 -5.09
C ALA A 38 0.29 -12.34 -4.30
N LEU A 39 0.87 -11.17 -3.98
CA LEU A 39 2.10 -11.08 -3.18
C LEU A 39 1.90 -11.58 -1.74
N VAL A 40 0.76 -11.30 -1.13
CA VAL A 40 0.42 -11.82 0.21
C VAL A 40 0.30 -13.35 0.17
N GLY A 41 -0.42 -13.90 -0.81
CA GLY A 41 -0.55 -15.35 -0.98
C GLY A 41 0.79 -16.04 -1.20
N LEU A 42 1.62 -15.49 -2.10
CA LEU A 42 2.98 -15.98 -2.33
C LEU A 42 3.81 -15.97 -1.04
N SER A 43 3.76 -14.87 -0.28
CA SER A 43 4.53 -14.72 0.95
C SER A 43 4.13 -15.74 2.01
N ASN A 44 2.83 -15.98 2.15
CA ASN A 44 2.30 -16.95 3.10
C ASN A 44 2.72 -18.38 2.72
N GLY A 45 2.66 -18.74 1.44
CA GLY A 45 3.14 -20.03 0.93
C GLY A 45 4.63 -20.22 1.17
N LEU A 46 5.45 -19.23 0.74
CA LEU A 46 6.90 -19.27 0.96
C LEU A 46 7.26 -19.40 2.43
N ARG A 47 6.54 -18.70 3.31
CA ARG A 47 6.78 -18.81 4.75
C ARG A 47 6.52 -20.24 5.26
N ALA A 48 5.45 -20.86 4.84
CA ALA A 48 5.11 -22.22 5.25
C ALA A 48 6.18 -23.23 4.79
N GLU A 49 6.62 -23.10 3.55
CA GLU A 49 7.62 -24.00 2.97
C GLU A 49 9.02 -23.80 3.56
N LEU A 50 9.46 -22.57 3.75
CA LEU A 50 10.85 -22.25 4.09
C LEU A 50 11.13 -22.21 5.61
N LYS A 51 10.10 -22.22 6.45
CA LYS A 51 10.26 -22.11 7.91
C LYS A 51 11.13 -23.25 8.49
N GLN A 52 11.03 -24.46 7.96
CA GLN A 52 11.81 -25.60 8.40
C GLN A 52 13.30 -25.47 8.04
N GLU A 53 13.61 -24.65 7.04
CA GLU A 53 14.97 -24.35 6.60
C GLU A 53 15.58 -23.14 7.36
N ASN A 54 14.96 -22.69 8.47
CA ASN A 54 15.34 -21.51 9.22
C ASN A 54 15.33 -20.21 8.36
N ILE A 55 14.53 -20.19 7.30
CA ILE A 55 14.31 -19.03 6.46
C ILE A 55 12.91 -18.48 6.75
N PHE A 56 12.85 -17.24 7.24
CA PHE A 56 11.60 -16.62 7.64
C PHE A 56 11.17 -15.54 6.64
N VAL A 57 9.93 -15.65 6.20
CA VAL A 57 9.30 -14.65 5.31
C VAL A 57 8.38 -13.78 6.14
N THR A 58 8.56 -12.48 6.05
CA THR A 58 7.71 -11.45 6.67
C THR A 58 6.93 -10.72 5.59
N THR A 59 5.61 -10.72 5.71
CA THR A 59 4.72 -9.93 4.85
C THR A 59 4.41 -8.62 5.53
N ALA A 60 4.90 -7.52 4.99
CA ALA A 60 4.55 -6.19 5.47
C ALA A 60 3.34 -5.65 4.71
N CYS A 61 2.30 -5.24 5.44
CA CYS A 61 1.07 -4.68 4.89
C CYS A 61 0.90 -3.22 5.34
N PRO A 62 1.61 -2.25 4.73
CA PRO A 62 1.41 -0.85 5.02
C PRO A 62 0.02 -0.37 4.61
N GLY A 63 -0.54 0.55 5.40
CA GLY A 63 -1.69 1.37 5.04
C GLY A 63 -1.27 2.60 4.24
N LEU A 64 -2.01 3.69 4.42
CA LEU A 64 -1.64 4.98 3.83
C LEU A 64 -0.32 5.48 4.43
N MET A 65 0.55 6.00 3.59
CA MET A 65 1.87 6.49 3.97
C MET A 65 2.13 7.87 3.41
N CYS A 66 2.65 8.77 4.24
CA CYS A 66 3.14 10.07 3.79
C CYS A 66 4.43 9.85 2.98
N THR A 67 4.30 9.76 1.67
CA THR A 67 5.42 9.57 0.72
C THR A 67 5.17 10.35 -0.56
N GLY A 68 6.12 10.42 -1.46
CA GLY A 68 5.96 10.95 -2.81
C GLY A 68 5.31 9.98 -3.81
N SER A 69 4.86 8.81 -3.35
CA SER A 69 4.24 7.79 -4.20
C SER A 69 3.14 8.31 -5.12
N PRO A 70 2.24 9.22 -4.68
CA PRO A 70 1.22 9.78 -5.57
C PRO A 70 1.81 10.48 -6.79
N ARG A 71 2.96 11.15 -6.67
CA ARG A 71 3.61 11.87 -7.79
C ARG A 71 4.08 10.93 -8.89
N ASN A 72 4.51 9.72 -8.49
CA ASN A 72 5.07 8.70 -9.38
C ASN A 72 4.03 7.65 -9.83
N ALA A 73 2.86 7.62 -9.21
CA ALA A 73 1.78 6.71 -9.59
C ALA A 73 1.22 7.06 -10.97
N ILE A 74 0.63 6.07 -11.62
CA ILE A 74 0.02 6.21 -12.95
C ILE A 74 -1.50 6.27 -12.80
N PHE A 75 -2.08 7.33 -13.34
CA PHE A 75 -3.53 7.58 -13.33
C PHE A 75 -4.10 7.55 -14.73
N LYS A 76 -5.36 7.13 -14.84
CA LYS A 76 -6.17 7.12 -16.07
C LYS A 76 -7.49 7.84 -15.85
N GLY A 77 -8.27 8.00 -16.91
CA GLY A 77 -9.58 8.61 -16.79
C GLY A 77 -9.51 10.08 -16.36
N LYS A 78 -10.24 10.46 -15.33
CA LYS A 78 -10.17 11.79 -14.69
C LYS A 78 -8.94 11.90 -13.79
N HIS A 79 -7.77 11.76 -14.39
CA HIS A 79 -6.48 11.59 -13.72
C HIS A 79 -6.14 12.67 -12.69
N ARG A 80 -6.61 13.92 -12.88
CA ARG A 80 -6.40 15.02 -11.92
C ARG A 80 -7.23 14.84 -10.64
N GLU A 81 -8.46 14.39 -10.78
CA GLU A 81 -9.35 14.11 -9.66
C GLU A 81 -8.86 12.88 -8.89
N GLU A 82 -8.46 11.81 -9.60
CA GLU A 82 -7.87 10.61 -9.02
C GLU A 82 -6.59 10.92 -8.24
N TYR A 83 -5.68 11.70 -8.82
CA TYR A 83 -4.46 12.15 -8.15
C TYR A 83 -4.76 12.96 -6.89
N THR A 84 -5.76 13.86 -6.97
CA THR A 84 -6.16 14.72 -5.85
C THR A 84 -6.69 13.86 -4.70
N TRP A 85 -7.59 12.93 -4.96
CA TRP A 85 -8.11 12.00 -3.96
C TRP A 85 -7.02 11.19 -3.29
N PHE A 86 -6.12 10.63 -4.09
CA PHE A 86 -5.01 9.81 -3.58
C PHE A 86 -4.07 10.64 -2.71
N SER A 87 -3.67 11.82 -3.20
CA SER A 87 -2.76 12.72 -2.46
C SER A 87 -3.35 13.26 -1.17
N ILE A 88 -4.65 13.57 -1.14
CA ILE A 88 -5.35 13.97 0.08
C ILE A 88 -5.39 12.79 1.06
N GLY A 89 -5.75 11.58 0.60
CA GLY A 89 -5.77 10.38 1.43
C GLY A 89 -4.44 10.14 2.15
N ASP A 90 -3.34 10.23 1.42
CA ASP A 90 -1.98 10.06 1.96
C ASP A 90 -1.50 11.23 2.83
N SER A 91 -2.25 12.34 2.86
CA SER A 91 -1.94 13.53 3.66
C SER A 91 -2.83 13.70 4.90
N ILE A 92 -3.79 12.80 5.16
CA ILE A 92 -4.66 12.90 6.32
C ILE A 92 -3.87 12.63 7.60
N PRO A 93 -3.76 13.61 8.52
CA PRO A 93 -3.05 13.42 9.79
C PRO A 93 -3.65 12.27 10.61
N GLY A 94 -2.80 11.40 11.14
CA GLY A 94 -3.23 10.25 11.94
C GLY A 94 -3.74 9.05 11.14
N MET A 95 -4.04 9.20 9.84
CA MET A 95 -4.38 8.09 8.94
C MET A 95 -3.19 7.63 8.10
N ALA A 96 -2.34 8.55 7.68
CA ALA A 96 -1.11 8.23 6.97
C ALA A 96 0.08 8.17 7.94
N MET A 97 0.98 7.23 7.73
CA MET A 97 2.16 7.02 8.54
C MET A 97 3.41 7.57 7.86
N ASN A 98 4.34 8.04 8.65
CA ASN A 98 5.67 8.43 8.20
C ASN A 98 6.47 7.20 7.72
N ALA A 99 7.22 7.35 6.63
CA ALA A 99 7.98 6.27 5.99
C ALA A 99 9.05 5.67 6.91
N GLU A 100 9.76 6.49 7.68
CA GLU A 100 10.78 6.04 8.62
C GLU A 100 10.19 5.17 9.74
N THR A 101 9.06 5.59 10.30
CA THR A 101 8.35 4.80 11.32
C THR A 101 7.89 3.46 10.75
N ALA A 102 7.38 3.45 9.52
CA ALA A 102 6.98 2.22 8.83
C ALA A 102 8.19 1.30 8.60
N ALA A 103 9.30 1.84 8.12
CA ALA A 103 10.54 1.09 7.91
C ALA A 103 11.05 0.43 9.20
N ASN A 104 11.06 1.17 10.31
CA ASN A 104 11.46 0.64 11.61
C ASN A 104 10.55 -0.50 12.09
N GLN A 105 9.24 -0.41 11.88
CA GLN A 105 8.30 -1.49 12.21
C GLN A 105 8.53 -2.73 11.34
N ILE A 106 8.80 -2.54 10.05
CA ILE A 106 9.11 -3.63 9.11
C ILE A 106 10.41 -4.33 9.50
N LEU A 107 11.46 -3.57 9.77
CA LEU A 107 12.76 -4.12 10.20
C LEU A 107 12.63 -4.89 11.52
N ASN A 108 11.92 -4.34 12.49
CA ASN A 108 11.65 -5.03 13.75
C ASN A 108 10.91 -6.35 13.52
N ALA A 109 9.89 -6.36 12.69
CA ALA A 109 9.15 -7.58 12.36
C ALA A 109 10.03 -8.63 11.66
N CYS A 110 10.89 -8.18 10.76
CA CYS A 110 11.87 -9.03 10.06
C CYS A 110 12.87 -9.65 11.04
N GLN A 111 13.47 -8.86 11.92
CA GLN A 111 14.44 -9.32 12.93
C GLN A 111 13.85 -10.39 13.84
N HIS A 112 12.59 -10.25 14.24
CA HIS A 112 11.88 -11.21 15.09
C HIS A 112 11.22 -12.37 14.32
N GLY A 113 11.41 -12.47 13.01
CA GLY A 113 10.83 -13.53 12.18
C GLY A 113 9.31 -13.56 12.16
N ARG A 114 8.64 -12.42 12.38
CA ARG A 114 7.16 -12.33 12.34
C ARG A 114 6.66 -12.66 10.94
N GLY A 115 5.54 -13.39 10.87
CA GLY A 115 4.96 -13.79 9.59
C GLY A 115 4.31 -12.64 8.84
N GLU A 116 3.64 -11.79 9.58
CA GLU A 116 2.94 -10.66 9.03
C GLU A 116 3.05 -9.45 9.96
N VAL A 117 3.14 -8.28 9.38
CA VAL A 117 3.09 -7.01 10.11
C VAL A 117 2.16 -6.04 9.41
N PHE A 118 1.14 -5.61 10.13
CA PHE A 118 0.33 -4.47 9.77
C PHE A 118 0.98 -3.22 10.35
N ILE A 119 1.40 -2.33 9.47
CA ILE A 119 1.90 -1.03 9.88
C ILE A 119 0.72 -0.30 10.55
N ARG A 120 0.91 0.06 11.81
CA ARG A 120 -0.14 0.54 12.69
C ARG A 120 -0.88 1.75 12.10
N ASN A 121 -2.11 1.52 11.64
CA ASN A 121 -2.98 2.51 11.02
C ASN A 121 -4.42 2.22 11.48
N PRO A 122 -5.24 3.21 11.78
CA PRO A 122 -6.65 3.02 12.14
C PRO A 122 -7.42 2.16 11.13
N LEU A 123 -7.03 2.20 9.85
CA LEU A 123 -7.64 1.40 8.79
C LEU A 123 -7.41 -0.10 8.94
N ASN A 124 -6.49 -0.56 9.78
CA ASN A 124 -6.27 -1.99 10.01
C ASN A 124 -7.50 -2.66 10.64
N PHE A 125 -8.31 -1.91 11.39
CA PHE A 125 -9.59 -2.39 11.89
C PHE A 125 -10.53 -2.81 10.76
N THR A 126 -10.48 -2.13 9.62
CA THR A 126 -11.32 -2.46 8.47
C THR A 126 -10.96 -3.80 7.82
N ILE A 127 -9.73 -4.27 7.99
CA ILE A 127 -9.30 -5.60 7.51
C ILE A 127 -9.94 -6.69 8.39
N ALA A 128 -9.90 -6.53 9.71
CA ALA A 128 -10.55 -7.46 10.62
C ALA A 128 -12.07 -7.48 10.39
N LEU A 129 -12.67 -6.32 10.20
CA LEU A 129 -14.09 -6.20 9.89
C LEU A 129 -14.45 -6.94 8.59
N GLN A 130 -13.65 -6.82 7.55
CA GLN A 130 -13.87 -7.52 6.29
C GLN A 130 -13.76 -9.04 6.43
N GLN A 131 -12.83 -9.53 7.25
CA GLN A 131 -12.68 -10.96 7.49
C GLN A 131 -13.88 -11.54 8.24
N MET A 132 -14.48 -10.76 9.15
CA MET A 132 -15.64 -11.17 9.93
C MET A 132 -16.96 -10.96 9.20
N PHE A 133 -17.09 -9.88 8.42
CA PHE A 133 -18.32 -9.46 7.76
C PHE A 133 -18.04 -9.05 6.30
N PRO A 134 -17.70 -10.01 5.41
CA PRO A 134 -17.28 -9.71 4.04
C PRO A 134 -18.37 -9.00 3.23
N GLU A 135 -19.63 -9.42 3.35
CA GLU A 135 -20.75 -8.83 2.61
C GLU A 135 -20.99 -7.37 3.02
N LEU A 136 -21.05 -7.11 4.34
CA LEU A 136 -21.23 -5.75 4.88
C LEU A 136 -20.14 -4.81 4.38
N THR A 137 -18.89 -5.26 4.43
CA THR A 137 -17.76 -4.43 4.00
C THR A 137 -17.73 -4.21 2.47
N ASN A 138 -18.18 -5.17 1.68
CA ASN A 138 -18.32 -5.01 0.24
C ASN A 138 -19.40 -3.97 -0.11
N GLU A 139 -20.54 -3.97 0.59
CA GLU A 139 -21.56 -2.93 0.43
C GLU A 139 -21.04 -1.54 0.83
N MET A 140 -20.32 -1.44 1.93
CA MET A 140 -19.68 -0.18 2.33
C MET A 140 -18.68 0.31 1.28
N LEU A 141 -17.91 -0.58 0.67
CA LEU A 141 -17.00 -0.24 -0.42
C LEU A 141 -17.74 0.22 -1.68
N ALA A 142 -18.86 -0.43 -2.00
CA ALA A 142 -19.71 -0.02 -3.11
C ALA A 142 -20.28 1.39 -2.91
N ILE A 143 -20.68 1.73 -1.69
CA ILE A 143 -21.11 3.09 -1.34
C ILE A 143 -19.92 4.07 -1.45
N ALA A 144 -18.76 3.72 -0.91
CA ALA A 144 -17.55 4.55 -1.00
C ALA A 144 -17.13 4.80 -2.46
N ALA A 145 -17.28 3.80 -3.33
CA ALA A 145 -16.97 3.94 -4.75
C ALA A 145 -17.82 5.00 -5.46
N ARG A 146 -19.03 5.31 -4.97
CA ARG A 146 -19.90 6.36 -5.55
C ARG A 146 -19.38 7.78 -5.31
N VAL A 147 -18.47 7.96 -4.35
CA VAL A 147 -17.85 9.27 -4.03
C VAL A 147 -16.56 9.48 -4.82
N LEU A 148 -16.06 8.43 -5.48
CA LEU A 148 -14.87 8.50 -6.31
C LEU A 148 -15.17 9.11 -7.68
N PRO A 149 -14.14 9.63 -8.40
CA PRO A 149 -14.33 10.25 -9.70
C PRO A 149 -15.00 9.29 -10.71
N GLU A 150 -16.00 9.78 -11.43
CA GLU A 150 -16.65 9.01 -12.48
C GLU A 150 -15.74 8.73 -13.68
N MET A 151 -16.09 7.76 -14.51
CA MET A 151 -15.39 7.49 -15.76
C MET A 151 -15.34 8.72 -16.68
N GLY A 152 -14.27 8.87 -17.46
CA GLY A 152 -14.12 9.97 -18.41
C GLY A 152 -12.68 10.47 -18.54
N GLY A 153 -12.49 11.78 -18.71
CA GLY A 153 -11.19 12.43 -18.80
C GLY A 153 -10.34 11.96 -19.98
N ILE A 154 -9.08 11.59 -19.74
CA ILE A 154 -8.14 11.15 -20.79
C ILE A 154 -8.38 9.70 -21.29
N GLY A 155 -9.40 9.03 -20.76
CA GLY A 155 -9.80 7.68 -21.15
C GLY A 155 -8.70 6.64 -20.83
N ARG A 156 -8.24 5.91 -21.88
CA ARG A 156 -7.22 4.85 -21.72
C ARG A 156 -5.79 5.37 -21.63
N ARG A 157 -5.55 6.65 -21.93
CA ARG A 157 -4.22 7.26 -21.79
C ARG A 157 -3.80 7.25 -20.32
N ALA A 158 -2.51 7.18 -20.08
CA ALA A 158 -1.92 7.20 -18.76
C ALA A 158 -1.22 8.54 -18.52
N ALA A 159 -1.36 9.10 -17.32
CA ALA A 159 -0.63 10.27 -16.86
C ALA A 159 0.05 9.95 -15.54
N LYS A 160 1.28 10.42 -15.35
CA LYS A 160 1.94 10.33 -14.04
C LYS A 160 1.33 11.34 -13.07
N GLY A 161 1.47 11.10 -11.78
CA GLY A 161 0.92 11.96 -10.74
C GLY A 161 1.36 13.41 -10.85
N HIS A 162 2.66 13.68 -11.08
CA HIS A 162 3.16 15.04 -11.29
C HIS A 162 2.58 15.75 -12.54
N GLN A 163 2.05 14.99 -13.50
CA GLN A 163 1.32 15.52 -14.67
C GLN A 163 -0.18 15.70 -14.40
N SER A 164 -0.62 15.26 -13.24
CA SER A 164 -2.02 15.22 -12.83
C SER A 164 -2.36 16.28 -11.77
N GLU A 165 -1.48 17.24 -11.56
CA GLU A 165 -1.67 18.35 -10.62
C GLU A 165 -2.92 19.17 -10.95
N SER A 166 -3.57 19.70 -9.92
CA SER A 166 -4.80 20.46 -9.99
C SER A 166 -4.78 21.61 -8.98
N ASN A 167 -5.80 22.48 -8.99
CA ASN A 167 -5.91 23.56 -7.99
C ASN A 167 -6.03 23.05 -6.54
N TRP A 168 -6.34 21.76 -6.33
CA TRP A 168 -6.49 21.13 -5.03
C TRP A 168 -5.28 20.29 -4.62
N SER A 169 -4.36 20.01 -5.56
CA SER A 169 -3.13 19.23 -5.31
C SER A 169 -2.07 19.59 -6.34
N PRO A 170 -0.92 20.21 -5.94
CA PRO A 170 -0.51 20.51 -4.55
C PRO A 170 -1.30 21.65 -3.89
N SER A 171 -1.64 21.48 -2.62
CA SER A 171 -2.33 22.49 -1.80
C SER A 171 -2.00 22.29 -0.32
N VAL A 172 -2.59 23.10 0.57
CA VAL A 172 -2.49 22.92 2.02
C VAL A 172 -2.92 21.50 2.45
N LEU A 173 -3.92 20.92 1.76
CA LEU A 173 -4.44 19.57 2.05
C LEU A 173 -3.46 18.45 1.70
N THR A 174 -2.48 18.70 0.84
CA THR A 174 -1.48 17.71 0.40
C THR A 174 -0.06 18.04 0.86
N THR A 175 0.08 18.99 1.80
CA THR A 175 1.39 19.47 2.27
C THR A 175 2.25 18.36 2.85
N LEU A 176 1.67 17.40 3.59
CA LEU A 176 2.41 16.31 4.20
C LEU A 176 3.04 15.41 3.14
N THR A 177 2.30 15.02 2.12
CA THR A 177 2.79 14.22 0.99
C THR A 177 3.85 14.96 0.20
N GLN A 178 3.67 16.27 -0.06
CA GLN A 178 4.66 17.07 -0.78
C GLN A 178 5.98 17.20 -0.01
N ARG A 179 5.93 17.45 1.29
CA ARG A 179 7.13 17.48 2.15
C ARG A 179 7.82 16.12 2.19
N ALA A 180 7.05 15.05 2.34
CA ALA A 180 7.58 13.70 2.36
C ALA A 180 8.25 13.32 1.03
N ALA A 181 7.72 13.75 -0.12
CA ALA A 181 8.34 13.51 -1.41
C ALA A 181 9.76 14.08 -1.50
N VAL A 182 9.96 15.31 -1.00
CA VAL A 182 11.29 15.93 -0.94
C VAL A 182 12.18 15.20 0.07
N GLN A 183 11.67 14.91 1.26
CA GLN A 183 12.42 14.25 2.32
C GLN A 183 12.88 12.85 1.94
N ASN A 184 12.07 12.12 1.21
CA ASN A 184 12.33 10.74 0.78
C ASN A 184 13.00 10.65 -0.59
N ASN A 185 13.40 11.78 -1.20
CA ASN A 185 14.03 11.84 -2.53
C ASN A 185 13.15 11.21 -3.64
N GLU A 186 11.85 11.52 -3.64
CA GLU A 186 10.83 11.01 -4.58
C GLU A 186 10.27 12.11 -5.51
N VAL A 187 10.99 13.21 -5.68
CA VAL A 187 10.63 14.36 -6.56
C VAL A 187 11.13 14.17 -7.98
#